data_284b12484220f152743f9368a486e23a
#
_entry.id   284b12484220f152743f9368a486e23a
#
_cell.length_a   1.000
_cell.length_b   1.000
_cell.length_c   1.000
_cell.angle_alpha   90.00
_cell.angle_beta   90.00
_cell.angle_gamma   90.00
#
_symmetry.space_group_name_H-M   'P 1'
#
loop_
_entity.id
_entity.type
_entity.pdbx_description
1 polymer ?
#
loop_
_entity_poly.entity_id
_entity_poly.type
_entity_poly.pdbx_seq_one_letter_code
_entity_poly.pdbx_strand_id
1 'polypeptide(L)'
;MKRDELMELIFLGTSAGVPTRTRNVTAILLNLQHPTQSGLWLFDCGEGTQHQLLHTAFNPGKLDKIFISHLHGDHLFGLPGLLCSRSMSGIVQPLTIYGPQG
;
A
#
# COMPACT_ATOMS: atom_id res chain seq x y z
N MET A 1 -5.95 6.85 -22.91
CA MET A 1 -5.15 7.60 -21.92
C MET A 1 -3.96 8.22 -22.62
N LYS A 2 -3.62 9.45 -22.30
CA LYS A 2 -2.46 10.12 -22.87
C LYS A 2 -1.16 9.50 -22.32
N ARG A 3 -0.03 9.68 -23.04
CA ARG A 3 1.25 9.10 -22.64
C ARG A 3 1.74 9.56 -21.26
N ASP A 4 1.43 10.80 -20.87
CA ASP A 4 1.85 11.39 -19.62
C ASP A 4 0.83 11.18 -18.49
N GLU A 5 -0.19 10.38 -18.75
CA GLU A 5 -1.20 9.99 -17.77
C GLU A 5 -1.22 8.48 -17.66
N LEU A 6 -0.99 7.96 -16.46
CA LEU A 6 -0.99 6.53 -16.18
C LEU A 6 -1.66 6.27 -14.85
N MET A 7 -2.54 5.28 -14.84
CA MET A 7 -3.12 4.76 -13.61
C MET A 7 -2.99 3.26 -13.63
N GLU A 8 -2.24 2.72 -12.68
CA GLU A 8 -2.03 1.28 -12.55
C GLU A 8 -2.51 0.80 -11.19
N LEU A 9 -3.24 -0.32 -11.19
CA LEU A 9 -3.60 -1.02 -9.97
C LEU A 9 -2.79 -2.31 -9.88
N ILE A 10 -2.11 -2.49 -8.76
CA ILE A 10 -1.31 -3.69 -8.49
C ILE A 10 -1.92 -4.37 -7.27
N PHE A 11 -2.40 -5.60 -7.44
CA PHE A 11 -2.99 -6.37 -6.37
C PHE A 11 -1.88 -7.10 -5.61
N LEU A 12 -1.58 -6.63 -4.40
CA LEU A 12 -0.56 -7.22 -3.53
C LEU A 12 -1.13 -8.38 -2.73
N GLY A 13 -2.44 -8.35 -2.46
CA GLY A 13 -3.13 -9.40 -1.76
C GLY A 13 -4.62 -9.36 -2.06
N THR A 14 -5.22 -10.52 -2.24
CA THR A 14 -6.63 -10.66 -2.61
C THR A 14 -7.39 -11.63 -1.71
N SER A 15 -6.74 -12.20 -0.69
CA SER A 15 -7.38 -13.13 0.21
C SER A 15 -8.15 -12.41 1.30
N ALA A 16 -9.36 -12.88 1.60
CA ALA A 16 -10.20 -12.32 2.64
C ALA A 16 -9.91 -13.03 3.98
N GLY A 17 -9.70 -12.25 5.04
CA GLY A 17 -9.55 -12.73 6.40
C GLY A 17 -8.18 -13.32 6.72
N VAL A 18 -7.77 -14.34 5.99
CA VAL A 18 -6.49 -15.03 6.22
C VAL A 18 -5.75 -15.23 4.89
N PRO A 19 -4.40 -15.30 4.92
CA PRO A 19 -3.64 -15.56 3.71
C PRO A 19 -3.81 -17.02 3.26
N THR A 20 -3.56 -17.27 1.99
CA THR A 20 -3.47 -18.63 1.44
C THR A 20 -2.04 -18.87 0.98
N ARG A 21 -1.75 -20.06 0.48
CA ARG A 21 -0.41 -20.39 -0.02
C ARG A 21 -0.01 -19.53 -1.21
N THR A 22 -0.97 -19.06 -2.01
CA THR A 22 -0.72 -18.29 -3.23
C THR A 22 -1.22 -16.87 -3.15
N ARG A 23 -1.97 -16.50 -2.10
CA ARG A 23 -2.58 -15.17 -1.97
C ARG A 23 -2.34 -14.59 -0.58
N ASN A 24 -1.88 -13.36 -0.54
CA ASN A 24 -1.80 -12.61 0.71
C ASN A 24 -3.13 -11.93 1.02
N VAL A 25 -3.31 -11.48 2.26
CA VAL A 25 -4.48 -10.70 2.66
C VAL A 25 -4.51 -9.35 1.95
N THR A 26 -5.64 -8.67 2.03
CA THR A 26 -5.99 -7.54 1.16
C THR A 26 -4.98 -6.39 1.19
N ALA A 27 -4.48 -6.03 0.03
CA ALA A 27 -3.76 -4.79 -0.22
C ALA A 27 -3.73 -4.52 -1.71
N ILE A 28 -4.02 -3.27 -2.09
CA ILE A 28 -4.01 -2.83 -3.49
C ILE A 28 -3.17 -1.57 -3.58
N LEU A 29 -2.21 -1.57 -4.50
CA LEU A 29 -1.35 -0.43 -4.77
C LEU A 29 -1.86 0.30 -6.00
N LEU A 30 -1.99 1.62 -5.90
CA LEU A 30 -2.33 2.48 -7.02
C LEU A 30 -1.13 3.35 -7.35
N ASN A 31 -0.63 3.21 -8.57
CA ASN A 31 0.38 4.11 -9.12
C ASN A 31 -0.31 5.11 -10.04
N LEU A 32 -0.31 6.36 -9.62
CA LEU A 32 -0.92 7.46 -10.37
C LEU A 32 0.18 8.37 -10.91
N GLN A 33 0.23 8.50 -12.23
CA GLN A 33 1.14 9.42 -12.91
C GLN A 33 0.32 10.39 -13.77
N HIS A 34 0.38 11.66 -13.41
CA HIS A 34 -0.35 12.71 -14.10
C HIS A 34 0.48 13.99 -14.06
N PRO A 35 0.41 14.85 -15.08
CA PRO A 35 1.22 16.08 -15.11
C PRO A 35 1.02 17.01 -13.90
N THR A 36 -0.20 17.02 -13.33
CA THR A 36 -0.53 17.90 -12.20
C THR A 36 -0.63 17.16 -10.87
N GLN A 37 -0.68 15.84 -10.88
CA GLN A 37 -0.82 15.06 -9.64
C GLN A 37 -0.29 13.65 -9.85
N SER A 38 0.74 13.29 -9.11
CA SER A 38 1.30 11.94 -9.12
C SER A 38 1.34 11.43 -7.69
N GLY A 39 1.24 10.12 -7.55
CA GLY A 39 1.28 9.51 -6.23
C GLY A 39 1.35 8.00 -6.28
N LEU A 40 1.78 7.42 -5.17
CA LEU A 40 1.76 5.98 -4.94
C LEU A 40 0.93 5.77 -3.68
N TRP A 41 -0.25 5.18 -3.84
CA TRP A 41 -1.23 5.04 -2.78
C TRP A 41 -1.50 3.56 -2.51
N LEU A 42 -1.66 3.24 -1.24
CA LEU A 42 -1.97 1.88 -0.81
C LEU A 42 -3.39 1.85 -0.24
N PHE A 43 -4.19 0.91 -0.72
CA PHE A 43 -5.54 0.65 -0.21
C PHE A 43 -5.51 -0.63 0.59
N ASP A 44 -5.69 -0.50 1.89
CA ASP A 44 -5.52 -1.52 2.92
C ASP A 44 -4.08 -2.01 3.03
N CYS A 45 -3.73 -2.56 4.16
CA CYS A 45 -2.38 -3.00 4.47
C CYS A 45 -2.46 -4.22 5.38
N GLY A 46 -2.84 -5.36 4.80
CA GLY A 46 -2.88 -6.62 5.49
C GLY A 46 -1.49 -7.09 5.88
N GLU A 47 -1.43 -8.08 6.77
CA GLU A 47 -0.18 -8.66 7.21
C GLU A 47 0.66 -9.12 6.02
N GLY A 48 1.95 -8.79 6.04
CA GLY A 48 2.87 -9.18 4.99
C GLY A 48 2.84 -8.30 3.75
N THR A 49 2.06 -7.21 3.74
CA THR A 49 1.97 -6.31 2.58
C THR A 49 3.33 -5.74 2.19
N GLN A 50 4.17 -5.36 3.16
CA GLN A 50 5.51 -4.84 2.83
C GLN A 50 6.37 -5.87 2.09
N HIS A 51 6.22 -7.15 2.40
CA HIS A 51 6.95 -8.21 1.70
C HIS A 51 6.46 -8.35 0.26
N GLN A 52 5.16 -8.23 0.05
CA GLN A 52 4.59 -8.25 -1.29
C GLN A 52 5.06 -7.06 -2.12
N LEU A 53 5.19 -5.88 -1.51
CA LEU A 53 5.74 -4.69 -2.17
C LEU A 53 7.17 -4.93 -2.67
N LEU A 54 7.98 -5.70 -1.95
CA LEU A 54 9.35 -6.01 -2.36
C LEU A 54 9.43 -6.84 -3.64
N HIS A 55 8.33 -7.54 -4.01
CA HIS A 55 8.25 -8.28 -5.26
C HIS A 55 7.80 -7.42 -6.43
N THR A 56 7.56 -6.15 -6.20
CA THR A 56 7.18 -5.20 -7.25
C THR A 56 8.35 -4.28 -7.58
N ALA A 57 8.22 -3.51 -8.66
CA ALA A 57 9.19 -2.49 -9.03
C ALA A 57 9.02 -1.20 -8.20
N PHE A 58 8.01 -1.13 -7.34
CA PHE A 58 7.70 0.08 -6.59
C PHE A 58 8.46 0.14 -5.26
N ASN A 59 8.94 1.32 -4.93
CA ASN A 59 9.66 1.56 -3.69
C ASN A 59 8.68 1.98 -2.59
N PRO A 60 8.59 1.25 -1.47
CA PRO A 60 7.72 1.65 -0.35
C PRO A 60 8.02 3.05 0.18
N GLY A 61 9.24 3.54 0.01
CA GLY A 61 9.60 4.90 0.40
C GLY A 61 8.90 5.98 -0.42
N LYS A 62 8.32 5.62 -1.56
CA LYS A 62 7.57 6.53 -2.41
C LYS A 62 6.08 6.59 -2.07
N LEU A 63 5.60 5.73 -1.19
CA LEU A 63 4.21 5.80 -0.72
C LEU A 63 3.96 7.14 -0.05
N ASP A 64 2.87 7.81 -0.44
CA ASP A 64 2.47 9.07 0.16
C ASP A 64 1.10 9.04 0.82
N LYS A 65 0.26 8.06 0.49
CA LYS A 65 -1.06 7.89 1.12
C LYS A 65 -1.39 6.42 1.32
N ILE A 66 -2.00 6.12 2.46
CA ILE A 66 -2.56 4.80 2.77
C ILE A 66 -4.02 5.00 3.19
N PHE A 67 -4.90 4.23 2.57
CA PHE A 67 -6.34 4.26 2.86
C PHE A 67 -6.74 2.93 3.48
N ILE A 68 -7.22 2.94 4.71
CA ILE A 68 -7.68 1.74 5.42
C ILE A 68 -9.21 1.73 5.39
N SER A 69 -9.79 0.69 4.77
CA SER A 69 -11.24 0.58 4.63
C SER A 69 -11.92 0.05 5.89
N HIS A 70 -11.26 -0.85 6.61
CA HIS A 70 -11.79 -1.50 7.81
C HIS A 70 -10.71 -1.60 8.86
N LEU A 71 -11.10 -1.58 10.14
CA LEU A 71 -10.18 -1.74 11.27
C LEU A 71 -9.95 -3.21 11.66
N HIS A 72 -10.37 -4.16 10.84
CA HIS A 72 -10.09 -5.57 11.04
C HIS A 72 -8.64 -5.88 10.67
N GLY A 73 -8.05 -6.88 11.32
CA GLY A 73 -6.64 -7.20 11.18
C GLY A 73 -6.20 -7.53 9.77
N ASP A 74 -7.04 -8.18 8.99
CA ASP A 74 -6.73 -8.52 7.59
C ASP A 74 -6.58 -7.29 6.69
N HIS A 75 -7.00 -6.11 7.16
CA HIS A 75 -6.87 -4.85 6.43
C HIS A 75 -5.79 -3.93 6.99
N LEU A 76 -5.26 -4.20 8.19
CA LEU A 76 -4.38 -3.22 8.82
C LEU A 76 -3.16 -3.79 9.54
N PHE A 77 -3.06 -5.09 9.79
CA PHE A 77 -1.97 -5.65 10.60
C PHE A 77 -0.58 -5.54 9.95
N GLY A 78 -0.50 -5.29 8.65
CA GLY A 78 0.77 -5.00 7.99
C GLY A 78 1.26 -3.57 8.19
N LEU A 79 0.42 -2.68 8.71
CA LEU A 79 0.74 -1.26 8.83
C LEU A 79 1.88 -0.99 9.81
N PRO A 80 1.90 -1.55 11.05
CA PRO A 80 3.01 -1.30 11.95
C PRO A 80 4.36 -1.69 11.37
N GLY A 81 4.45 -2.86 10.74
CA GLY A 81 5.70 -3.32 10.13
C GLY A 81 6.16 -2.42 8.99
N LEU A 82 5.24 -2.01 8.13
CA LEU A 82 5.54 -1.10 7.03
C LEU A 82 6.07 0.25 7.54
N LEU A 83 5.40 0.81 8.55
CA LEU A 83 5.82 2.10 9.14
C LEU A 83 7.19 1.99 9.81
N CYS A 84 7.44 0.91 10.55
CA CYS A 84 8.74 0.69 11.17
C CYS A 84 9.84 0.55 10.13
N SER A 85 9.61 -0.19 9.06
CA SER A 85 10.59 -0.37 7.99
C SER A 85 10.90 0.95 7.30
N ARG A 86 9.90 1.78 7.05
CA ARG A 86 10.12 3.12 6.47
C ARG A 86 11.02 3.97 7.40
N SER A 87 10.71 3.97 8.69
CA SER A 87 11.47 4.75 9.67
C SER A 87 12.92 4.27 9.75
N MET A 88 13.14 2.97 9.83
CA MET A 88 14.47 2.38 9.92
C MET A 88 15.29 2.57 8.65
N SER A 89 14.63 2.71 7.51
CA SER A 89 15.28 2.98 6.23
C SER A 89 15.59 4.46 6.01
N GLY A 90 15.30 5.32 6.99
CA GLY A 90 15.57 6.74 6.90
C GLY A 90 14.65 7.51 5.96
N ILE A 91 13.48 6.96 5.67
CA ILE A 91 12.49 7.63 4.81
C ILE A 91 11.87 8.79 5.58
N VAL A 92 12.07 10.00 5.09
CA VAL A 92 11.55 11.23 5.71
C VAL A 92 10.39 11.84 4.93
N GLN A 93 10.04 11.27 3.79
CA GLN A 93 8.94 11.75 2.97
C GLN A 93 7.60 11.58 3.73
N PRO A 94 6.74 12.60 3.74
CA PRO A 94 5.46 12.52 4.45
C PRO A 94 4.59 11.37 3.95
N LEU A 95 3.90 10.73 4.87
CA LEU A 95 2.92 9.67 4.58
C LEU A 95 1.66 10.00 5.35
N THR A 96 0.54 10.12 4.64
CA THR A 96 -0.77 10.37 5.24
C THR A 96 -1.57 9.09 5.26
N ILE A 97 -2.17 8.78 6.40
CA ILE A 97 -3.00 7.59 6.57
C ILE A 97 -4.44 8.03 6.81
N TYR A 98 -5.35 7.51 6.00
CA TYR A 98 -6.78 7.74 6.09
C TYR A 98 -7.45 6.45 6.53
N GLY A 99 -8.34 6.54 7.50
CA GLY A 99 -9.06 5.36 7.98
C GLY A 99 -10.43 5.74 8.52
N PRO A 100 -11.26 4.73 8.85
CA PRO A 100 -12.57 5.00 9.45
C PRO A 100 -12.42 5.52 10.88
N GLN A 101 -13.47 6.16 11.37
CA GLN A 101 -13.56 6.57 12.78
C GLN A 101 -13.63 5.34 13.66
N GLY A 102 -12.95 5.41 14.79
CA GLY A 102 -13.00 4.32 15.75
C GLY A 102 -11.74 4.11 16.52
#